data_2b2d57d7f507513b428313d42451f7b9
#
_entry.id   2b2d57d7f507513b428313d42451f7b9
#
_cell.length_a   1.000
_cell.length_b   1.000
_cell.length_c   1.000
_cell.angle_alpha   90.00
_cell.angle_beta   90.00
_cell.angle_gamma   90.00
#
_symmetry.space_group_name_H-M   'P 1'
#
loop_
_entity.id
_entity.type
_entity.pdbx_description
1 polymer ?
#
loop_
_entity_poly.entity_id
_entity_poly.type
_entity_poly.pdbx_seq_one_letter_code
_entity_poly.pdbx_strand_id
1 'polypeptide(L)'
;MYVTKRSGFAMILAIFVVVLVSLGGLLLLGNATTGAKSVGDNYLYAQAGLLAESATEFAVMRAQGFDISGGNCLENLTITVNDVSGAPMFDANVSLAYSFRGVAPLNCTVAHILATGTGKDTMILMDVSVEDHNLSTEPIRVHKRSWQKL
;
A
#
# COMPACT_ATOMS: atom_id res chain seq x y z
N MET A 1 4.65 77.18 5.96
CA MET A 1 4.18 75.93 5.29
C MET A 1 5.41 75.03 5.16
N TYR A 2 5.59 74.11 6.10
CA TYR A 2 6.73 73.18 6.11
C TYR A 2 6.40 71.93 5.30
N VAL A 3 6.99 71.82 4.13
CA VAL A 3 6.93 70.65 3.30
C VAL A 3 7.97 69.64 3.83
N THR A 4 7.52 68.65 4.55
CA THR A 4 8.39 67.59 5.07
C THR A 4 8.86 66.66 3.93
N LYS A 5 10.13 66.82 3.53
CA LYS A 5 10.84 65.91 2.62
C LYS A 5 11.09 64.52 3.28
N ARG A 6 10.06 63.69 3.51
CA ARG A 6 10.24 62.35 4.06
C ARG A 6 9.69 61.21 3.18
N SER A 7 9.38 61.52 1.89
CA SER A 7 8.77 60.51 1.01
C SER A 7 9.73 59.42 0.52
N GLY A 8 11.04 59.69 0.44
CA GLY A 8 12.00 58.70 -0.09
C GLY A 8 12.23 57.48 0.82
N PHE A 9 12.35 57.72 2.14
CA PHE A 9 12.59 56.65 3.10
C PHE A 9 11.36 55.69 3.24
N ALA A 10 10.15 56.24 3.21
CA ALA A 10 8.94 55.45 3.25
C ALA A 10 8.78 54.53 2.03
N MET A 11 9.19 55.00 0.84
CA MET A 11 9.16 54.15 -0.37
C MET A 11 10.15 52.99 -0.29
N ILE A 12 11.37 53.22 0.20
CA ILE A 12 12.39 52.17 0.36
C ILE A 12 11.91 51.13 1.38
N LEU A 13 11.33 51.60 2.49
CA LEU A 13 10.82 50.72 3.54
C LEU A 13 9.62 49.88 3.04
N ALA A 14 8.73 50.49 2.24
CA ALA A 14 7.60 49.76 1.63
C ALA A 14 8.08 48.65 0.68
N ILE A 15 9.06 48.94 -0.18
CA ILE A 15 9.63 47.94 -1.08
C ILE A 15 10.29 46.81 -0.28
N PHE A 16 11.03 47.15 0.78
CA PHE A 16 11.68 46.17 1.64
C PHE A 16 10.67 45.23 2.32
N VAL A 17 9.57 45.77 2.85
CA VAL A 17 8.49 44.99 3.46
C VAL A 17 7.80 44.05 2.43
N VAL A 18 7.53 44.56 1.22
CA VAL A 18 6.93 43.76 0.16
C VAL A 18 7.84 42.58 -0.23
N VAL A 19 9.14 42.84 -0.34
CA VAL A 19 10.10 41.74 -0.66
C VAL A 19 10.16 40.72 0.46
N LEU A 20 10.19 41.14 1.73
CA LEU A 20 10.18 40.19 2.87
C LEU A 20 8.91 39.37 2.93
N VAL A 21 7.74 40.00 2.72
CA VAL A 21 6.45 39.28 2.70
C VAL A 21 6.38 38.28 1.53
N SER A 22 6.91 38.69 0.35
CA SER A 22 6.94 37.81 -0.82
C SER A 22 7.85 36.61 -0.61
N LEU A 23 9.04 36.79 -0.02
CA LEU A 23 9.95 35.71 0.33
C LEU A 23 9.32 34.74 1.37
N GLY A 24 8.68 35.30 2.39
CA GLY A 24 7.96 34.49 3.40
C GLY A 24 6.81 33.70 2.78
N GLY A 25 6.05 34.27 1.87
CA GLY A 25 4.98 33.64 1.14
C GLY A 25 5.45 32.42 0.31
N LEU A 26 6.59 32.55 -0.39
CA LEU A 26 7.16 31.44 -1.17
C LEU A 26 7.58 30.27 -0.30
N LEU A 27 8.15 30.53 0.88
CA LEU A 27 8.55 29.47 1.82
C LEU A 27 7.33 28.73 2.39
N LEU A 28 6.25 29.44 2.70
CA LEU A 28 5.00 28.84 3.19
C LEU A 28 4.33 27.98 2.11
N LEU A 29 4.33 28.43 0.86
CA LEU A 29 3.78 27.68 -0.26
C LEU A 29 4.55 26.38 -0.50
N GLY A 30 5.87 26.40 -0.43
CA GLY A 30 6.72 25.21 -0.57
C GLY A 30 6.43 24.16 0.50
N ASN A 31 6.26 24.58 1.75
CA ASN A 31 5.92 23.66 2.85
C ASN A 31 4.49 23.11 2.72
N ALA A 32 3.53 23.89 2.24
CA ALA A 32 2.15 23.44 2.05
C ALA A 32 2.05 22.35 0.98
N THR A 33 2.78 22.46 -0.12
CA THR A 33 2.78 21.44 -1.18
C THR A 33 3.41 20.13 -0.74
N THR A 34 4.49 20.19 0.06
CA THR A 34 5.13 19.00 0.62
C THR A 34 4.20 18.30 1.62
N GLY A 35 3.50 19.08 2.46
CA GLY A 35 2.52 18.54 3.42
C GLY A 35 1.35 17.84 2.72
N ALA A 36 0.77 18.46 1.70
CA ALA A 36 -0.34 17.87 0.95
C ALA A 36 0.04 16.54 0.28
N LYS A 37 1.26 16.46 -0.27
CA LYS A 37 1.79 15.24 -0.89
C LYS A 37 1.95 14.12 0.15
N SER A 38 2.55 14.40 1.30
CA SER A 38 2.75 13.39 2.34
C SER A 38 1.43 12.85 2.90
N VAL A 39 0.37 13.66 2.96
CA VAL A 39 -0.97 13.20 3.36
C VAL A 39 -1.56 12.27 2.30
N GLY A 40 -1.39 12.57 1.01
CA GLY A 40 -1.82 11.72 -0.09
C GLY A 40 -1.13 10.35 -0.06
N ASP A 41 0.19 10.33 0.09
CA ASP A 41 0.99 9.10 0.13
C ASP A 41 0.62 8.25 1.35
N ASN A 42 0.41 8.86 2.53
CA ASN A 42 -0.05 8.14 3.72
C ASN A 42 -1.45 7.52 3.55
N TYR A 43 -2.35 8.22 2.85
CA TYR A 43 -3.67 7.70 2.55
C TYR A 43 -3.62 6.48 1.63
N LEU A 44 -2.83 6.55 0.55
CA LEU A 44 -2.62 5.44 -0.37
C LEU A 44 -1.94 4.24 0.32
N TYR A 45 -0.98 4.50 1.21
CA TYR A 45 -0.34 3.45 2.00
C TYR A 45 -1.33 2.75 2.93
N ALA A 46 -2.22 3.49 3.58
CA ALA A 46 -3.28 2.93 4.41
C ALA A 46 -4.26 2.09 3.58
N GLN A 47 -4.63 2.54 2.37
CA GLN A 47 -5.47 1.76 1.45
C GLN A 47 -4.78 0.46 1.02
N ALA A 48 -3.50 0.50 0.67
CA ALA A 48 -2.74 -0.69 0.32
C ALA A 48 -2.67 -1.69 1.49
N GLY A 49 -2.55 -1.19 2.74
CA GLY A 49 -2.60 -2.02 3.95
C GLY A 49 -3.94 -2.73 4.13
N LEU A 50 -5.05 -2.02 3.97
CA LEU A 50 -6.40 -2.60 4.04
C LEU A 50 -6.64 -3.60 2.90
N LEU A 51 -6.11 -3.32 1.72
CA LEU A 51 -6.19 -4.25 0.60
C LEU A 51 -5.41 -5.54 0.88
N ALA A 52 -4.25 -5.46 1.52
CA ALA A 52 -3.48 -6.65 1.93
C ALA A 52 -4.25 -7.53 2.92
N GLU A 53 -4.99 -6.92 3.87
CA GLU A 53 -5.88 -7.66 4.77
C GLU A 53 -7.02 -8.34 4.00
N SER A 54 -7.71 -7.59 3.14
CA SER A 54 -8.82 -8.12 2.34
C SER A 54 -8.37 -9.22 1.39
N ALA A 55 -7.20 -9.07 0.77
CA ALA A 55 -6.60 -10.08 -0.10
C ALA A 55 -6.26 -11.37 0.67
N THR A 56 -5.81 -11.23 1.93
CA THR A 56 -5.57 -12.38 2.83
C THR A 56 -6.86 -13.17 3.07
N GLU A 57 -7.93 -12.49 3.46
CA GLU A 57 -9.22 -13.14 3.72
C GLU A 57 -9.82 -13.78 2.46
N PHE A 58 -9.74 -13.05 1.34
CA PHE A 58 -10.21 -13.57 0.06
C PHE A 58 -9.45 -14.83 -0.38
N ALA A 59 -8.12 -14.85 -0.18
CA ALA A 59 -7.27 -15.99 -0.49
C ALA A 59 -7.63 -17.21 0.37
N VAL A 60 -7.93 -17.03 1.67
CA VAL A 60 -8.41 -18.11 2.55
C VAL A 60 -9.73 -18.69 2.03
N MET A 61 -10.71 -17.84 1.71
CA MET A 61 -11.99 -18.31 1.17
C MET A 61 -11.81 -19.08 -0.15
N ARG A 62 -10.94 -18.59 -1.03
CA ARG A 62 -10.64 -19.27 -2.31
C ARG A 62 -9.93 -20.59 -2.09
N ALA A 63 -8.98 -20.65 -1.14
CA ALA A 63 -8.27 -21.89 -0.80
C ALA A 63 -9.20 -22.95 -0.18
N GLN A 64 -10.13 -22.52 0.68
CA GLN A 64 -11.16 -23.42 1.27
C GLN A 64 -12.13 -23.99 0.24
N GLY A 65 -12.47 -23.20 -0.78
CA GLY A 65 -13.34 -23.62 -1.87
C GLY A 65 -12.63 -24.31 -3.04
N PHE A 66 -11.31 -24.44 -2.98
CA PHE A 66 -10.54 -25.02 -4.07
C PHE A 66 -10.58 -26.56 -4.00
N ASP A 67 -10.93 -27.20 -5.13
CA ASP A 67 -10.96 -28.65 -5.21
C ASP A 67 -9.55 -29.22 -5.39
N ILE A 68 -9.05 -29.83 -4.34
CA ILE A 68 -7.72 -30.50 -4.30
C ILE A 68 -7.76 -31.96 -4.73
N SER A 69 -8.93 -32.50 -5.12
CA SER A 69 -9.08 -33.92 -5.50
C SER A 69 -8.20 -34.30 -6.70
N GLY A 70 -7.89 -33.36 -7.58
CA GLY A 70 -6.96 -33.54 -8.69
C GLY A 70 -5.47 -33.48 -8.33
N GLY A 71 -5.12 -33.32 -7.05
CA GLY A 71 -3.74 -33.21 -6.59
C GLY A 71 -3.11 -31.82 -6.81
N ASN A 72 -3.90 -30.82 -7.23
CA ASN A 72 -3.48 -29.43 -7.40
C ASN A 72 -3.95 -28.57 -6.24
N CYS A 73 -3.22 -27.50 -5.94
CA CYS A 73 -3.58 -26.51 -4.94
C CYS A 73 -3.65 -25.10 -5.57
N LEU A 74 -4.34 -24.21 -4.91
CA LEU A 74 -4.29 -22.79 -5.26
C LEU A 74 -2.97 -22.21 -4.75
N GLU A 75 -2.03 -21.93 -5.64
CA GLU A 75 -0.69 -21.45 -5.25
C GLU A 75 -0.54 -19.93 -5.39
N ASN A 76 -1.18 -19.35 -6.38
CA ASN A 76 -1.07 -17.93 -6.67
C ASN A 76 -2.45 -17.34 -6.96
N LEU A 77 -2.65 -16.12 -6.47
CA LEU A 77 -3.84 -15.34 -6.70
C LEU A 77 -3.44 -13.88 -6.92
N THR A 78 -3.90 -13.30 -8.02
CA THR A 78 -3.71 -11.87 -8.30
C THR A 78 -5.06 -11.17 -8.28
N ILE A 79 -5.14 -10.06 -7.57
CA ILE A 79 -6.33 -9.22 -7.43
C ILE A 79 -5.94 -7.82 -7.87
N THR A 80 -6.53 -7.34 -8.95
CA THR A 80 -6.35 -5.95 -9.41
C THR A 80 -7.54 -5.11 -8.95
N VAL A 81 -7.25 -4.02 -8.26
CA VAL A 81 -8.24 -3.02 -7.84
C VAL A 81 -8.17 -1.84 -8.78
N ASN A 82 -9.30 -1.53 -9.40
CA ASN A 82 -9.43 -0.41 -10.33
C ASN A 82 -10.11 0.78 -9.67
N ASP A 83 -9.85 1.96 -10.19
CA ASP A 83 -10.60 3.17 -9.85
C ASP A 83 -11.99 3.17 -10.49
N VAL A 84 -12.77 4.21 -10.26
CA VAL A 84 -14.11 4.39 -10.84
C VAL A 84 -14.09 4.56 -12.37
N SER A 85 -12.95 4.88 -12.96
CA SER A 85 -12.75 4.98 -14.41
C SER A 85 -12.36 3.65 -15.04
N GLY A 86 -12.03 2.63 -14.23
CA GLY A 86 -11.56 1.33 -14.66
C GLY A 86 -10.03 1.23 -14.81
N ALA A 87 -9.29 2.28 -14.46
CA ALA A 87 -7.83 2.24 -14.46
C ALA A 87 -7.30 1.48 -13.24
N PRO A 88 -6.26 0.63 -13.38
CA PRO A 88 -5.71 -0.12 -12.27
C PRO A 88 -5.04 0.83 -11.26
N MET A 89 -5.39 0.68 -9.99
CA MET A 89 -4.82 1.42 -8.86
C MET A 89 -3.80 0.60 -8.09
N PHE A 90 -4.17 -0.63 -7.74
CA PHE A 90 -3.33 -1.52 -6.96
C PHE A 90 -3.42 -2.94 -7.50
N ASP A 91 -2.31 -3.65 -7.44
CA ASP A 91 -2.24 -5.11 -7.61
C ASP A 91 -1.87 -5.77 -6.30
N ALA A 92 -2.70 -6.71 -5.85
CA ALA A 92 -2.42 -7.57 -4.73
C ALA A 92 -2.08 -8.98 -5.25
N ASN A 93 -0.84 -9.40 -5.06
CA ASN A 93 -0.35 -10.72 -5.39
C ASN A 93 -0.26 -11.56 -4.12
N VAL A 94 -0.94 -12.70 -4.11
CA VAL A 94 -0.93 -13.64 -2.98
C VAL A 94 -0.32 -14.95 -3.44
N SER A 95 0.74 -15.37 -2.78
CA SER A 95 1.29 -16.72 -2.93
C SER A 95 0.97 -17.55 -1.69
N LEU A 96 0.55 -18.80 -1.94
CA LEU A 96 0.10 -19.74 -0.93
C LEU A 96 1.02 -20.95 -0.90
N ALA A 97 1.50 -21.31 0.28
CA ALA A 97 2.22 -22.53 0.52
C ALA A 97 1.55 -23.29 1.66
N TYR A 98 1.40 -24.60 1.51
CA TYR A 98 0.56 -25.43 2.38
C TYR A 98 1.39 -26.20 3.40
N SER A 99 0.84 -26.36 4.60
CA SER A 99 1.35 -27.30 5.59
C SER A 99 0.38 -28.48 5.70
N PHE A 100 0.84 -29.66 5.36
CA PHE A 100 0.05 -30.90 5.40
C PHE A 100 0.45 -31.77 6.58
N ARG A 101 -0.50 -32.58 7.05
CA ARG A 101 -0.23 -33.71 7.91
C ARG A 101 -0.24 -35.00 7.07
N GLY A 102 0.89 -35.72 7.07
CA GLY A 102 1.05 -36.94 6.30
C GLY A 102 1.58 -36.68 4.89
N VAL A 103 0.87 -37.14 3.86
CA VAL A 103 1.31 -37.08 2.47
C VAL A 103 0.77 -35.80 1.82
N ALA A 104 1.66 -34.96 1.28
CA ALA A 104 1.26 -33.81 0.50
C ALA A 104 0.81 -34.21 -0.91
N PRO A 105 -0.16 -33.52 -1.52
CA PRO A 105 -0.48 -33.66 -2.93
C PRO A 105 0.73 -33.34 -3.82
N LEU A 106 0.84 -34.03 -4.96
CA LEU A 106 2.03 -33.99 -5.81
C LEU A 106 2.35 -32.61 -6.41
N ASN A 107 1.32 -31.79 -6.65
CA ASN A 107 1.43 -30.51 -7.35
C ASN A 107 1.09 -29.32 -6.45
N CYS A 108 1.46 -29.37 -5.18
CA CYS A 108 1.22 -28.29 -4.23
C CYS A 108 2.55 -27.77 -3.67
N THR A 109 2.71 -26.45 -3.61
CA THR A 109 3.83 -25.85 -2.91
C THR A 109 3.70 -26.08 -1.41
N VAL A 110 4.64 -26.81 -0.85
CA VAL A 110 4.64 -27.23 0.55
C VAL A 110 5.56 -26.34 1.36
N ALA A 111 5.01 -25.67 2.35
CA ALA A 111 5.79 -24.89 3.33
C ALA A 111 6.34 -25.80 4.43
N HIS A 112 5.56 -26.80 4.88
CA HIS A 112 5.97 -27.73 5.95
C HIS A 112 5.15 -29.00 5.92
N ILE A 113 5.77 -30.12 6.25
CA ILE A 113 5.09 -31.42 6.42
C ILE A 113 5.22 -31.84 7.90
N LEU A 114 4.08 -32.04 8.56
CA LEU A 114 4.01 -32.59 9.90
C LEU A 114 3.98 -34.10 9.82
N ALA A 115 5.01 -34.76 10.35
CA ALA A 115 5.23 -36.20 10.22
C ALA A 115 4.20 -37.06 10.99
N THR A 116 3.47 -36.52 11.96
CA THR A 116 2.57 -37.31 12.84
C THR A 116 1.24 -36.59 13.11
N GLY A 117 0.14 -37.30 12.93
CA GLY A 117 -1.18 -36.86 13.32
C GLY A 117 -2.27 -37.23 12.32
N THR A 118 -3.42 -37.69 12.82
CA THR A 118 -4.61 -38.09 12.04
C THR A 118 -5.60 -36.92 11.84
N GLY A 119 -5.14 -35.65 11.97
CA GLY A 119 -5.99 -34.48 11.85
C GLY A 119 -6.08 -33.90 10.43
N LYS A 120 -7.26 -33.41 10.08
CA LYS A 120 -7.53 -32.71 8.83
C LYS A 120 -7.06 -31.21 8.89
N ASP A 121 -6.27 -30.84 9.89
CA ASP A 121 -5.84 -29.45 10.07
C ASP A 121 -4.77 -29.09 9.04
N THR A 122 -5.19 -28.47 7.96
CA THR A 122 -4.31 -27.88 6.97
C THR A 122 -4.09 -26.42 7.34
N MET A 123 -2.84 -26.00 7.36
CA MET A 123 -2.47 -24.59 7.51
C MET A 123 -1.88 -24.08 6.20
N ILE A 124 -2.11 -22.82 5.92
CA ILE A 124 -1.49 -22.15 4.78
C ILE A 124 -0.59 -21.03 5.25
N LEU A 125 0.58 -20.96 4.66
CA LEU A 125 1.45 -19.79 4.70
C LEU A 125 1.09 -18.92 3.52
N MET A 126 0.68 -17.70 3.79
CA MET A 126 0.37 -16.72 2.76
C MET A 126 1.40 -15.62 2.78
N ASP A 127 1.84 -15.25 1.59
CA ASP A 127 2.72 -14.13 1.33
C ASP A 127 1.97 -13.18 0.39
N VAL A 128 1.57 -12.03 0.92
CA VAL A 128 0.76 -11.03 0.22
C VAL A 128 1.63 -9.81 -0.06
N SER A 129 1.73 -9.43 -1.33
CA SER A 129 2.36 -8.16 -1.73
C SER A 129 1.35 -7.30 -2.46
N VAL A 130 1.21 -6.06 -2.02
CA VAL A 130 0.37 -5.05 -2.67
C VAL A 130 1.27 -3.95 -3.23
N GLU A 131 1.09 -3.64 -4.49
CA GLU A 131 1.86 -2.62 -5.21
C GLU A 131 0.91 -1.65 -5.91
N ASP A 132 1.30 -0.38 -5.97
CA ASP A 132 0.53 0.65 -6.68
C ASP A 132 0.91 0.73 -8.15
N HIS A 133 -0.02 1.21 -8.98
CA HIS A 133 0.18 1.51 -10.39
C HIS A 133 0.55 2.99 -10.61
N ASN A 134 1.75 3.41 -10.14
CA ASN A 134 2.26 4.77 -10.32
C ASN A 134 1.31 5.88 -9.80
N LEU A 135 0.60 5.62 -8.72
CA LEU A 135 -0.30 6.60 -8.09
C LEU A 135 0.46 7.65 -7.28
N SER A 136 1.65 7.32 -6.83
CA SER A 136 2.52 8.21 -6.07
C SER A 136 3.90 8.35 -6.73
N THR A 137 4.66 9.35 -6.28
CA THR A 137 6.04 9.58 -6.78
C THR A 137 7.02 8.53 -6.28
N GLU A 138 6.74 7.95 -5.12
CA GLU A 138 7.49 6.83 -4.56
C GLU A 138 6.59 5.59 -4.62
N PRO A 139 7.08 4.44 -5.13
CA PRO A 139 6.26 3.24 -5.25
C PRO A 139 5.78 2.78 -3.88
N ILE A 140 4.47 2.63 -3.74
CA ILE A 140 3.86 2.11 -2.52
C ILE A 140 3.88 0.60 -2.61
N ARG A 141 4.55 -0.03 -1.65
CA ARG A 141 4.62 -1.48 -1.55
C ARG A 141 4.34 -1.91 -0.12
N VAL A 142 3.33 -2.76 0.05
CA VAL A 142 2.99 -3.37 1.33
C VAL A 142 3.18 -4.87 1.20
N HIS A 143 3.91 -5.45 2.13
CA HIS A 143 4.15 -6.89 2.18
C HIS A 143 3.70 -7.45 3.53
N LYS A 144 2.91 -8.55 3.49
CA LYS A 144 2.39 -9.22 4.68
C LYS A 144 2.55 -10.72 4.53
N ARG A 145 3.13 -11.34 5.54
CA ARG A 145 3.22 -12.80 5.65
C ARG A 145 2.45 -13.29 6.86
N SER A 146 1.61 -14.30 6.68
CA SER A 146 0.80 -14.84 7.77
C SER A 146 0.54 -16.33 7.62
N TRP A 147 0.37 -17.02 8.75
CA TRP A 147 -0.16 -18.38 8.81
C TRP A 147 -1.65 -18.33 9.08
N GLN A 148 -2.41 -19.09 8.29
CA GLN A 148 -3.86 -19.22 8.48
C GLN A 148 -4.24 -20.71 8.53
N LYS A 149 -5.28 -21.01 9.33
CA LYS A 149 -5.87 -22.33 9.39
C LYS A 149 -6.97 -22.42 8.31
N LEU A 150 -6.96 -23.52 7.54
CA LEU A 150 -8.01 -23.85 6.57
C LEU A 150 -9.16 -24.62 7.23
#